data_4c58cad73699afdb62bd47f5f39e47db
#
_entry.id   4c58cad73699afdb62bd47f5f39e47db
#
_cell.length_a   1.000
_cell.length_b   1.000
_cell.length_c   1.000
_cell.angle_alpha   90.00
_cell.angle_beta   90.00
_cell.angle_gamma   90.00
#
_symmetry.space_group_name_H-M   'P 1'
#
loop_
_entity.id
_entity.type
_entity.pdbx_description
1 polymer ?
#
loop_
_entity_poly.entity_id
_entity_poly.type
_entity_poly.pdbx_seq_one_letter_code
_entity_poly.pdbx_strand_id
1 'polypeptide(L)'
;WCYLVTGRVERLKKKYGLTVSWTHFPLHPETPDSGLSLEELFKGRGYDIDEMKQRMSSLMTEEKLPYGNRSHTYNSRLAQELSKWGESFPEGEELNLKLFEAYFVEGYNLAEPEVLLDVTQAARLSREVAEGVIRERLFRDAVNADWRRAHEFGVTGVPTFVSGNRGLVGAQPYEALEQLIQAK
;
A
#
# COMPACT_ATOMS: atom_id res chain seq x y z
N TRP A 1 2.11 7.58 -2.26
CA TRP A 1 0.86 8.26 -1.95
C TRP A 1 -0.04 7.43 -1.02
N CYS A 2 -0.11 6.10 -1.17
CA CYS A 2 -0.92 5.24 -0.29
C CYS A 2 -0.39 5.27 1.15
N TYR A 3 0.91 5.23 1.36
CA TYR A 3 1.51 5.35 2.69
C TYR A 3 1.23 6.73 3.33
N LEU A 4 1.34 7.81 2.55
CA LEU A 4 1.07 9.18 3.03
C LEU A 4 -0.31 9.34 3.68
N VAL A 5 -1.32 8.66 3.16
CA VAL A 5 -2.71 8.82 3.67
C VAL A 5 -3.05 7.91 4.84
N THR A 6 -2.18 6.98 5.22
CA THR A 6 -2.46 6.06 6.36
C THR A 6 -2.73 6.83 7.66
N GLY A 7 -1.94 7.86 7.95
CA GLY A 7 -2.16 8.71 9.13
C GLY A 7 -3.52 9.44 9.11
N ARG A 8 -3.98 9.87 7.94
CA ARG A 8 -5.30 10.51 7.77
C ARG A 8 -6.43 9.52 8.00
N VAL A 9 -6.30 8.32 7.43
CA VAL A 9 -7.28 7.23 7.60
C VAL A 9 -7.37 6.81 9.07
N GLU A 10 -6.26 6.67 9.77
CA GLU A 10 -6.25 6.32 11.20
C GLU A 10 -6.93 7.39 12.07
N ARG A 11 -6.73 8.68 11.76
CA ARG A 11 -7.45 9.76 12.46
C ARG A 11 -8.97 9.69 12.24
N LEU A 12 -9.40 9.39 10.99
CA LEU A 12 -10.83 9.22 10.67
C LEU A 12 -11.44 8.01 11.35
N LYS A 13 -10.74 6.86 11.33
CA LYS A 13 -11.17 5.65 12.07
C LYS A 13 -11.41 5.94 13.54
N LYS A 14 -10.46 6.60 14.20
CA LYS A 14 -10.57 6.96 15.62
C LYS A 14 -11.70 7.94 15.90
N LYS A 15 -11.88 8.93 15.02
CA LYS A 15 -12.89 9.98 15.22
C LYS A 15 -14.33 9.49 15.00
N TYR A 16 -14.52 8.62 14.00
CA TYR A 16 -15.86 8.22 13.53
C TYR A 16 -16.20 6.75 13.76
N GLY A 17 -15.31 5.97 14.37
CA GLY A 17 -15.52 4.53 14.58
C GLY A 17 -15.66 3.74 13.28
N LEU A 18 -14.89 4.10 12.25
CA LEU A 18 -15.00 3.50 10.93
C LEU A 18 -14.32 2.13 10.86
N THR A 19 -14.93 1.24 10.10
CA THR A 19 -14.25 0.05 9.57
C THR A 19 -13.73 0.35 8.16
N VAL A 20 -12.46 0.09 7.93
CA VAL A 20 -11.81 0.27 6.62
C VAL A 20 -11.47 -1.10 6.05
N SER A 21 -11.91 -1.33 4.82
CA SER A 21 -11.57 -2.52 4.05
C SER A 21 -10.55 -2.16 2.98
N TRP A 22 -9.48 -2.92 2.89
CA TRP A 22 -8.47 -2.75 1.85
C TRP A 22 -8.84 -3.51 0.59
N THR A 23 -8.61 -2.90 -0.57
CA THR A 23 -8.74 -3.54 -1.88
C THR A 23 -7.43 -3.34 -2.62
N HIS A 24 -6.79 -4.43 -2.99
CA HIS A 24 -5.51 -4.37 -3.69
C HIS A 24 -5.67 -3.92 -5.13
N PHE A 25 -4.65 -3.23 -5.65
CA PHE A 25 -4.66 -2.64 -6.99
C PHE A 25 -3.38 -3.02 -7.75
N PRO A 26 -3.47 -3.34 -9.06
CA PRO A 26 -2.33 -3.73 -9.88
C PRO A 26 -1.50 -2.51 -10.33
N LEU A 27 -0.88 -1.81 -9.40
CA LEU A 27 0.02 -0.71 -9.75
C LEU A 27 1.35 -1.27 -10.25
N HIS A 28 1.66 -1.05 -11.53
CA HIS A 28 2.87 -1.57 -12.19
C HIS A 28 3.07 -3.10 -12.06
N PRO A 29 2.08 -3.93 -12.44
CA PRO A 29 2.13 -5.38 -12.26
C PRO A 29 3.25 -6.04 -13.09
N GLU A 30 3.75 -5.37 -14.13
CA GLU A 30 4.83 -5.83 -15.00
C GLU A 30 6.24 -5.54 -14.45
N THR A 31 6.33 -4.94 -13.27
CA THR A 31 7.64 -4.71 -12.63
C THR A 31 8.29 -6.07 -12.35
N PRO A 32 9.54 -6.29 -12.78
CA PRO A 32 10.25 -7.53 -12.49
C PRO A 32 10.53 -7.66 -10.98
N ASP A 33 10.73 -8.89 -10.50
CA ASP A 33 11.03 -9.14 -9.08
C ASP A 33 12.35 -8.48 -8.65
N SER A 34 13.32 -8.35 -9.57
CA SER A 34 14.56 -7.58 -9.34
C SER A 34 14.34 -6.08 -9.20
N GLY A 35 13.15 -5.58 -9.53
CA GLY A 35 12.79 -4.17 -9.52
C GLY A 35 13.23 -3.40 -10.76
N LEU A 36 12.84 -2.13 -10.76
CA LEU A 36 13.29 -1.09 -11.70
C LEU A 36 13.75 0.12 -10.90
N SER A 37 14.78 0.81 -11.34
CA SER A 37 15.12 2.11 -10.75
C SER A 37 13.99 3.11 -10.99
N LEU A 38 13.91 4.16 -10.17
CA LEU A 38 12.91 5.21 -10.39
C LEU A 38 13.17 5.94 -11.72
N GLU A 39 14.43 6.08 -12.12
CA GLU A 39 14.84 6.64 -13.40
C GLU A 39 14.29 5.81 -14.57
N GLU A 40 14.38 4.47 -14.49
CA GLU A 40 13.83 3.57 -15.49
C GLU A 40 12.30 3.61 -15.52
N LEU A 41 11.65 3.59 -14.35
CA LEU A 41 10.19 3.64 -14.22
C LEU A 41 9.61 4.92 -14.83
N PHE A 42 10.27 6.07 -14.63
CA PHE A 42 9.80 7.38 -15.10
C PHE A 42 10.46 7.86 -16.38
N LYS A 43 11.27 7.03 -17.02
CA LYS A 43 11.97 7.35 -18.27
C LYS A 43 10.99 7.90 -19.33
N GLY A 44 11.32 9.06 -19.89
CA GLY A 44 10.54 9.69 -20.95
C GLY A 44 9.26 10.37 -20.50
N ARG A 45 8.94 10.41 -19.19
CA ARG A 45 7.73 11.05 -18.65
C ARG A 45 7.96 12.51 -18.20
N GLY A 46 9.21 13.02 -18.28
CA GLY A 46 9.54 14.40 -17.93
C GLY A 46 9.49 14.71 -16.43
N TYR A 47 9.58 13.71 -15.57
CA TYR A 47 9.64 13.90 -14.12
C TYR A 47 11.06 14.14 -13.65
N ASP A 48 11.24 15.14 -12.76
CA ASP A 48 12.44 15.29 -11.94
C ASP A 48 12.31 14.41 -10.70
N ILE A 49 13.15 13.37 -10.61
CA ILE A 49 13.09 12.36 -9.53
C ILE A 49 13.47 12.99 -8.18
N ASP A 50 14.43 13.90 -8.16
CA ASP A 50 14.88 14.54 -6.92
C ASP A 50 13.82 15.50 -6.40
N GLU A 51 13.17 16.27 -7.26
CA GLU A 51 12.03 17.11 -6.88
C GLU A 51 10.88 16.28 -6.34
N MET A 52 10.55 15.14 -6.99
CA MET A 52 9.52 14.22 -6.53
C MET A 52 9.84 13.64 -5.14
N LYS A 53 11.09 13.24 -4.89
CA LYS A 53 11.55 12.74 -3.59
C LYS A 53 11.47 13.81 -2.50
N GLN A 54 11.94 15.02 -2.78
CA GLN A 54 11.88 16.14 -1.85
C GLN A 54 10.44 16.50 -1.48
N ARG A 55 9.56 16.60 -2.47
CA ARG A 55 8.14 16.84 -2.23
C ARG A 55 7.50 15.76 -1.36
N MET A 56 7.76 14.49 -1.66
CA MET A 56 7.23 13.39 -0.86
C MET A 56 7.77 13.43 0.58
N SER A 57 9.06 13.69 0.77
CA SER A 57 9.67 13.80 2.09
C SER A 57 9.03 14.93 2.93
N SER A 58 8.76 16.08 2.33
CA SER A 58 8.06 17.18 3.00
C SER A 58 6.65 16.78 3.45
N LEU A 59 5.87 16.16 2.56
CA LEU A 59 4.52 15.71 2.87
C LEU A 59 4.49 14.63 3.96
N MET A 60 5.46 13.70 3.96
CA MET A 60 5.57 12.66 4.99
C MET A 60 5.92 13.28 6.35
N THR A 61 6.79 14.30 6.36
CA THR A 61 7.13 15.04 7.58
C THR A 61 5.90 15.76 8.17
N GLU A 62 5.07 16.39 7.34
CA GLU A 62 3.81 17.02 7.76
C GLU A 62 2.84 16.01 8.40
N GLU A 63 2.77 14.79 7.85
CA GLU A 63 1.93 13.71 8.39
C GLU A 63 2.62 12.94 9.54
N LYS A 64 3.85 13.30 9.92
CA LYS A 64 4.65 12.64 10.96
C LYS A 64 4.93 11.15 10.66
N LEU A 65 5.08 10.84 9.38
CA LEU A 65 5.42 9.51 8.90
C LEU A 65 6.91 9.42 8.58
N PRO A 66 7.62 8.37 8.99
CA PRO A 66 8.99 8.15 8.55
C PRO A 66 9.02 7.93 7.03
N TYR A 67 10.09 8.39 6.38
CA TYR A 67 10.27 8.23 4.94
C TYR A 67 11.74 8.14 4.60
N GLY A 68 12.12 7.09 3.85
CA GLY A 68 13.48 6.84 3.41
C GLY A 68 13.76 7.33 1.98
N ASN A 69 14.99 7.14 1.54
CA ASN A 69 15.44 7.50 0.20
C ASN A 69 15.47 6.25 -0.70
N ARG A 70 14.29 5.71 -1.02
CA ARG A 70 14.22 4.56 -1.94
C ARG A 70 14.66 4.96 -3.36
N SER A 71 15.34 4.04 -4.04
CA SER A 71 15.82 4.21 -5.42
C SER A 71 15.09 3.34 -6.44
N HIS A 72 14.38 2.30 -5.99
CA HIS A 72 13.73 1.31 -6.86
C HIS A 72 12.24 1.16 -6.57
N THR A 73 11.53 0.64 -7.56
CA THR A 73 10.21 0.03 -7.40
C THR A 73 10.33 -1.47 -7.64
N TYR A 74 9.55 -2.25 -6.91
CA TYR A 74 9.57 -3.71 -6.97
C TYR A 74 8.18 -4.26 -7.24
N ASN A 75 8.11 -5.51 -7.69
CA ASN A 75 6.84 -6.18 -7.83
C ASN A 75 6.19 -6.37 -6.45
N SER A 76 4.99 -5.83 -6.27
CA SER A 76 4.28 -5.88 -4.99
C SER A 76 3.30 -7.05 -4.88
N ARG A 77 3.27 -7.96 -5.84
CA ARG A 77 2.26 -9.01 -5.90
C ARG A 77 2.26 -9.92 -4.67
N LEU A 78 3.43 -10.40 -4.25
CA LEU A 78 3.53 -11.26 -3.06
C LEU A 78 3.14 -10.50 -1.78
N ALA A 79 3.55 -9.24 -1.66
CA ALA A 79 3.17 -8.39 -0.54
C ALA A 79 1.65 -8.19 -0.47
N GLN A 80 0.96 -8.03 -1.61
CA GLN A 80 -0.49 -7.93 -1.65
C GLN A 80 -1.17 -9.24 -1.19
N GLU A 81 -0.66 -10.40 -1.60
CA GLU A 81 -1.18 -11.69 -1.16
C GLU A 81 -0.97 -11.90 0.34
N LEU A 82 0.18 -11.52 0.86
CA LEU A 82 0.47 -11.57 2.28
C LEU A 82 -0.43 -10.61 3.09
N SER A 83 -0.61 -9.38 2.60
CA SER A 83 -1.55 -8.41 3.16
C SER A 83 -2.98 -8.97 3.22
N LYS A 84 -3.41 -9.63 2.14
CA LYS A 84 -4.74 -10.26 2.06
C LYS A 84 -4.91 -11.39 3.07
N TRP A 85 -3.88 -12.20 3.28
CA TRP A 85 -3.86 -13.18 4.36
C TRP A 85 -3.97 -12.52 5.74
N GLY A 86 -3.25 -11.42 5.95
CA GLY A 86 -3.26 -10.64 7.19
C GLY A 86 -4.63 -10.13 7.59
N GLU A 87 -5.54 -9.86 6.64
CA GLU A 87 -6.91 -9.41 6.93
C GLU A 87 -7.70 -10.36 7.85
N SER A 88 -7.27 -11.63 7.96
CA SER A 88 -7.89 -12.63 8.83
C SER A 88 -7.49 -12.50 10.31
N PHE A 89 -6.59 -11.58 10.64
CA PHE A 89 -6.04 -11.41 11.98
C PHE A 89 -6.23 -10.00 12.50
N PRO A 90 -6.32 -9.82 13.83
CA PRO A 90 -6.33 -8.47 14.44
C PRO A 90 -5.08 -7.65 14.08
N GLU A 91 -3.95 -8.31 13.87
CA GLU A 91 -2.66 -7.72 13.51
C GLU A 91 -2.54 -7.34 12.02
N GLY A 92 -3.57 -7.58 11.21
CA GLY A 92 -3.53 -7.33 9.76
C GLY A 92 -3.25 -5.87 9.40
N GLU A 93 -3.76 -4.93 10.18
CA GLU A 93 -3.45 -3.50 9.98
C GLU A 93 -1.98 -3.20 10.27
N GLU A 94 -1.42 -3.80 11.31
CA GLU A 94 0.01 -3.68 11.64
C GLU A 94 0.87 -4.28 10.53
N LEU A 95 0.48 -5.43 9.98
CA LEU A 95 1.17 -6.02 8.83
C LEU A 95 1.21 -5.06 7.64
N ASN A 96 0.09 -4.42 7.31
CA ASN A 96 0.04 -3.45 6.22
C ASN A 96 0.94 -2.24 6.46
N LEU A 97 0.98 -1.72 7.67
CA LEU A 97 1.88 -0.63 8.04
C LEU A 97 3.34 -1.05 7.91
N LYS A 98 3.69 -2.25 8.39
CA LYS A 98 5.06 -2.80 8.28
C LYS A 98 5.48 -3.05 6.83
N LEU A 99 4.59 -3.47 5.94
CA LEU A 99 4.84 -3.57 4.50
C LEU A 99 5.14 -2.19 3.89
N PHE A 100 4.39 -1.15 4.27
CA PHE A 100 4.68 0.21 3.83
C PHE A 100 6.02 0.73 4.38
N GLU A 101 6.32 0.50 5.65
CA GLU A 101 7.61 0.88 6.26
C GLU A 101 8.77 0.17 5.56
N ALA A 102 8.70 -1.13 5.39
CA ALA A 102 9.73 -1.92 4.71
C ALA A 102 10.04 -1.36 3.30
N TYR A 103 9.02 -0.94 2.57
CA TYR A 103 9.19 -0.43 1.21
C TYR A 103 9.56 1.06 1.17
N PHE A 104 8.84 1.92 1.90
CA PHE A 104 9.00 3.37 1.79
C PHE A 104 10.04 3.97 2.72
N VAL A 105 10.37 3.30 3.82
CA VAL A 105 11.38 3.74 4.79
C VAL A 105 12.69 3.02 4.55
N GLU A 106 12.66 1.67 4.54
CA GLU A 106 13.87 0.84 4.44
C GLU A 106 14.29 0.59 2.99
N GLY A 107 13.39 0.75 2.01
CA GLY A 107 13.67 0.51 0.60
C GLY A 107 13.81 -0.97 0.23
N TYR A 108 13.26 -1.86 1.04
CA TYR A 108 13.35 -3.31 0.83
C TYR A 108 12.56 -3.78 -0.38
N ASN A 109 13.05 -4.86 -0.99
CA ASN A 109 12.40 -5.51 -2.12
C ASN A 109 11.24 -6.40 -1.63
N LEU A 110 10.00 -5.96 -1.82
CA LEU A 110 8.80 -6.72 -1.44
C LEU A 110 8.46 -7.90 -2.36
N ALA A 111 9.26 -8.16 -3.40
CA ALA A 111 9.16 -9.40 -4.17
C ALA A 111 9.95 -10.55 -3.54
N GLU A 112 10.84 -10.26 -2.58
CA GLU A 112 11.66 -11.26 -1.91
C GLU A 112 10.90 -11.91 -0.74
N PRO A 113 10.70 -13.25 -0.77
CA PRO A 113 9.99 -13.95 0.31
C PRO A 113 10.58 -13.73 1.69
N GLU A 114 11.91 -13.72 1.84
CA GLU A 114 12.57 -13.53 3.14
C GLU A 114 12.25 -12.17 3.75
N VAL A 115 12.22 -11.10 2.94
CA VAL A 115 11.81 -9.77 3.39
C VAL A 115 10.36 -9.79 3.92
N LEU A 116 9.46 -10.45 3.20
CA LEU A 116 8.06 -10.56 3.60
C LEU A 116 7.89 -11.36 4.89
N LEU A 117 8.70 -12.41 5.08
CA LEU A 117 8.70 -13.21 6.31
C LEU A 117 9.20 -12.40 7.52
N ASP A 118 10.23 -11.58 7.34
CA ASP A 118 10.73 -10.69 8.39
C ASP A 118 9.69 -9.63 8.78
N VAL A 119 9.02 -9.04 7.77
CA VAL A 119 7.91 -8.10 7.97
C VAL A 119 6.76 -8.76 8.73
N THR A 120 6.42 -10.00 8.38
CA THR A 120 5.37 -10.78 9.08
C THR A 120 5.70 -10.96 10.55
N GLN A 121 6.93 -11.33 10.86
CA GLN A 121 7.38 -11.50 12.24
C GLN A 121 7.39 -10.18 13.03
N ALA A 122 7.79 -9.08 12.37
CA ALA A 122 7.73 -7.74 12.96
C ALA A 122 6.28 -7.31 13.28
N ALA A 123 5.30 -7.78 12.50
CA ALA A 123 3.86 -7.60 12.75
C ALA A 123 3.28 -8.60 13.76
N ARG A 124 4.11 -9.42 14.42
CA ARG A 124 3.71 -10.44 15.40
C ARG A 124 2.83 -11.57 14.86
N LEU A 125 2.90 -11.83 13.57
CA LEU A 125 2.28 -12.96 12.92
C LEU A 125 3.27 -14.13 12.75
N SER A 126 2.76 -15.34 12.54
CA SER A 126 3.59 -16.54 12.40
C SER A 126 4.36 -16.54 11.07
N ARG A 127 5.70 -16.46 11.17
CA ARG A 127 6.62 -16.60 10.03
C ARG A 127 6.43 -17.94 9.30
N GLU A 128 6.29 -19.04 10.04
CA GLU A 128 6.12 -20.39 9.49
C GLU A 128 4.83 -20.51 8.67
N VAL A 129 3.71 -19.96 9.18
CA VAL A 129 2.45 -19.97 8.44
C VAL A 129 2.55 -19.08 7.20
N ALA A 130 3.15 -17.90 7.30
CA ALA A 130 3.36 -16.99 6.19
C ALA A 130 4.23 -17.61 5.08
N GLU A 131 5.25 -18.40 5.44
CA GLU A 131 6.07 -19.13 4.48
C GLU A 131 5.22 -20.08 3.61
N GLY A 132 4.34 -20.85 4.24
CA GLY A 132 3.37 -21.68 3.53
C GLY A 132 2.45 -20.88 2.61
N VAL A 133 1.91 -19.76 3.12
CA VAL A 133 1.03 -18.85 2.36
C VAL A 133 1.72 -18.32 1.11
N ILE A 134 2.96 -17.86 1.23
CA ILE A 134 3.75 -17.31 0.12
C ILE A 134 4.13 -18.41 -0.88
N ARG A 135 4.69 -19.53 -0.40
CA ARG A 135 5.15 -20.63 -1.25
C ARG A 135 4.01 -21.22 -2.09
N GLU A 136 2.84 -21.42 -1.49
CA GLU A 136 1.69 -22.04 -2.14
C GLU A 136 0.77 -21.00 -2.80
N ARG A 137 1.08 -19.71 -2.67
CA ARG A 137 0.32 -18.60 -3.28
C ARG A 137 -1.17 -18.65 -2.91
N LEU A 138 -1.48 -18.97 -1.64
CA LEU A 138 -2.85 -19.27 -1.17
C LEU A 138 -3.82 -18.08 -1.35
N PHE A 139 -3.35 -16.86 -1.37
CA PHE A 139 -4.18 -15.66 -1.53
C PHE A 139 -4.13 -15.04 -2.93
N ARG A 140 -3.52 -15.73 -3.91
CA ARG A 140 -3.44 -15.28 -5.30
C ARG A 140 -4.81 -14.93 -5.89
N ASP A 141 -5.80 -15.81 -5.71
CA ASP A 141 -7.12 -15.62 -6.30
C ASP A 141 -7.93 -14.55 -5.57
N ALA A 142 -7.72 -14.35 -4.28
CA ALA A 142 -8.31 -13.26 -3.52
C ALA A 142 -7.80 -11.90 -4.00
N VAL A 143 -6.49 -11.76 -4.26
CA VAL A 143 -5.92 -10.54 -4.85
C VAL A 143 -6.39 -10.34 -6.29
N ASN A 144 -6.52 -11.42 -7.09
CA ASN A 144 -7.13 -11.32 -8.43
C ASN A 144 -8.57 -10.80 -8.38
N ALA A 145 -9.34 -11.21 -7.36
CA ALA A 145 -10.68 -10.69 -7.15
C ALA A 145 -10.68 -9.19 -6.80
N ASP A 146 -9.75 -8.76 -5.94
CA ASP A 146 -9.56 -7.33 -5.63
C ASP A 146 -9.22 -6.52 -6.88
N TRP A 147 -8.31 -7.02 -7.73
CA TRP A 147 -7.93 -6.34 -8.98
C TRP A 147 -9.12 -6.20 -9.94
N ARG A 148 -9.93 -7.27 -10.10
CA ARG A 148 -11.16 -7.21 -10.90
C ARG A 148 -12.14 -6.20 -10.32
N ARG A 149 -12.37 -6.22 -9.00
CA ARG A 149 -13.23 -5.27 -8.31
C ARG A 149 -12.79 -3.82 -8.53
N ALA A 150 -11.50 -3.54 -8.37
CA ALA A 150 -10.96 -2.20 -8.65
C ALA A 150 -11.24 -1.76 -10.09
N HIS A 151 -11.07 -2.65 -11.06
CA HIS A 151 -11.38 -2.38 -12.47
C HIS A 151 -12.88 -2.13 -12.70
N GLU A 152 -13.75 -2.95 -12.12
CA GLU A 152 -15.22 -2.80 -12.22
C GLU A 152 -15.70 -1.47 -11.63
N PHE A 153 -15.04 -0.98 -10.58
CA PHE A 153 -15.29 0.36 -10.03
C PHE A 153 -14.65 1.50 -10.83
N GLY A 154 -13.97 1.21 -11.94
CA GLY A 154 -13.29 2.22 -12.76
C GLY A 154 -12.11 2.88 -12.08
N VAL A 155 -11.48 2.22 -11.08
CA VAL A 155 -10.28 2.72 -10.42
C VAL A 155 -9.10 2.67 -11.39
N THR A 156 -8.48 3.83 -11.64
CA THR A 156 -7.33 3.98 -12.54
C THR A 156 -6.04 4.35 -11.82
N GLY A 157 -6.09 4.54 -10.51
CA GLY A 157 -4.93 4.90 -9.70
C GLY A 157 -5.21 4.83 -8.21
N VAL A 158 -4.15 4.87 -7.42
CA VAL A 158 -4.20 4.73 -5.96
C VAL A 158 -3.42 5.84 -5.26
N PRO A 159 -3.84 6.20 -4.04
CA PRO A 159 -4.99 5.67 -3.32
C PRO A 159 -6.32 6.12 -3.93
N THR A 160 -7.34 5.27 -3.84
CA THR A 160 -8.73 5.61 -4.14
C THR A 160 -9.59 5.24 -2.94
N PHE A 161 -10.47 6.14 -2.53
CA PHE A 161 -11.35 5.97 -1.39
C PHE A 161 -12.80 5.87 -1.87
N VAL A 162 -13.55 4.93 -1.32
CA VAL A 162 -14.96 4.74 -1.65
C VAL A 162 -15.78 4.69 -0.36
N SER A 163 -16.88 5.46 -0.31
CA SER A 163 -17.88 5.43 0.74
C SER A 163 -19.28 5.46 0.12
N GLY A 164 -20.04 4.38 0.27
CA GLY A 164 -21.29 4.20 -0.45
C GLY A 164 -21.09 4.19 -1.96
N ASN A 165 -21.72 5.14 -2.66
CA ASN A 165 -21.62 5.32 -4.12
C ASN A 165 -20.68 6.46 -4.54
N ARG A 166 -19.88 6.99 -3.62
CA ARG A 166 -18.97 8.11 -3.87
C ARG A 166 -17.53 7.63 -3.80
N GLY A 167 -16.67 8.26 -4.61
CA GLY A 167 -15.25 7.97 -4.65
C GLY A 167 -14.40 9.23 -4.71
N LEU A 168 -13.20 9.16 -4.12
CA LEU A 168 -12.16 10.17 -4.24
C LEU A 168 -10.85 9.49 -4.64
N VAL A 169 -10.18 10.04 -5.63
CA VAL A 169 -8.90 9.53 -6.15
C VAL A 169 -7.76 10.41 -5.67
N GLY A 170 -6.63 9.79 -5.36
CA GLY A 170 -5.39 10.44 -4.95
C GLY A 170 -5.28 10.65 -3.43
N ALA A 171 -4.11 11.14 -3.01
CA ALA A 171 -3.81 11.42 -1.61
C ALA A 171 -4.53 12.71 -1.14
N GLN A 172 -5.83 12.60 -0.96
CA GLN A 172 -6.71 13.71 -0.59
C GLN A 172 -6.40 14.25 0.81
N PRO A 173 -6.59 15.58 1.04
CA PRO A 173 -6.54 16.17 2.37
C PRO A 173 -7.53 15.50 3.35
N TYR A 174 -7.22 15.60 4.63
CA TYR A 174 -8.07 15.02 5.69
C TYR A 174 -9.54 15.47 5.58
N GLU A 175 -9.75 16.77 5.33
CA GLU A 175 -11.09 17.39 5.24
C GLU A 175 -11.90 16.82 4.07
N ALA A 176 -11.26 16.52 2.94
CA ALA A 176 -11.94 15.93 1.79
C ALA A 176 -12.36 14.48 2.07
N LEU A 177 -11.51 13.71 2.75
CA LEU A 177 -11.84 12.35 3.20
C LEU A 177 -12.95 12.36 4.26
N GLU A 178 -12.92 13.35 5.16
CA GLU A 178 -13.95 13.54 6.17
C GLU A 178 -15.33 13.85 5.53
N GLN A 179 -15.35 14.74 4.54
CA GLN A 179 -16.56 15.04 3.76
C GLN A 179 -17.10 13.81 3.02
N LEU A 180 -16.22 12.96 2.49
CA LEU A 180 -16.63 11.74 1.80
C LEU A 180 -17.44 10.81 2.70
N ILE A 181 -17.04 10.66 3.97
CA ILE A 181 -17.73 9.77 4.92
C ILE A 181 -18.96 10.40 5.58
N GLN A 182 -19.04 11.73 5.66
CA GLN A 182 -20.19 12.44 6.23
C GLN A 182 -21.32 12.67 5.24
N ALA A 183 -21.03 12.65 3.98
CA ALA A 183 -22.01 12.86 2.92
C ALA A 183 -22.95 11.63 2.83
N LYS A 184 -24.20 11.83 3.24
CA LYS A 184 -25.31 10.87 3.15
C LYS A 184 -25.82 10.75 1.73
#